data_d46284525d7a2c38cf66ff23676d79cc
#
_entry.id   d46284525d7a2c38cf66ff23676d79cc
#
_cell.length_a   1.000
_cell.length_b   1.000
_cell.length_c   1.000
_cell.angle_alpha   90.00
_cell.angle_beta   90.00
_cell.angle_gamma   90.00
#
_symmetry.space_group_name_H-M   'P 1'
#
loop_
_entity.id
_entity.type
_entity.pdbx_description
1 polymer ?
#
loop_
_entity_poly.entity_id
_entity_poly.type
_entity_poly.pdbx_seq_one_letter_code
_entity_poly.pdbx_strand_id
1 'polypeptide(L)'
;MTRIFIGLENINPDNLLAAKKRQNKITEYCKMLLAWKAAGIWTYAGYILGFPNDTPESVRADLAILMRELPLDVLEFFFLTPLPGSEDHKALWTKGVAMDPDLNKYDLEHACTAHPKMSKQEWEQLYSDAWKIYYTPEHIETILRRAQAYKINIFRLAQIRLWFSSSVAVEGVLHFKAESSGSSIVVNAGRVCQSNRYGAFIRDCPAIS
;
A
#
# COMPACT_ATOMS: atom_id res chain seq x y z
N MET A 1 16.36 13.35 -7.75
CA MET A 1 14.94 13.26 -7.41
C MET A 1 14.83 12.43 -6.16
N THR A 2 14.26 12.98 -5.09
CA THR A 2 14.18 12.30 -3.78
C THR A 2 12.83 11.60 -3.68
N ARG A 3 12.82 10.39 -3.17
CA ARG A 3 11.61 9.60 -2.90
C ARG A 3 11.54 9.22 -1.44
N ILE A 4 10.33 9.01 -0.94
CA ILE A 4 10.09 8.48 0.40
C ILE A 4 9.18 7.25 0.30
N PHE A 5 9.55 6.19 1.02
CA PHE A 5 8.68 5.03 1.22
C PHE A 5 7.87 5.18 2.52
N ILE A 6 6.59 4.87 2.44
CA ILE A 6 5.64 5.00 3.55
C ILE A 6 4.93 3.66 3.74
N GLY A 7 5.10 3.06 4.91
CA GLY A 7 4.30 1.91 5.32
C GLY A 7 2.87 2.35 5.65
N LEU A 8 2.01 2.42 4.63
CA LEU A 8 0.60 2.74 4.81
C LEU A 8 -0.13 1.58 5.48
N GLU A 9 0.27 0.36 5.13
CA GLU A 9 -0.22 -0.92 5.63
C GLU A 9 -1.68 -1.18 5.23
N ASN A 10 -2.63 -0.47 5.81
CA ASN A 10 -4.07 -0.55 5.55
C ASN A 10 -4.73 0.77 5.96
N ILE A 11 -5.96 1.02 5.51
CA ILE A 11 -6.75 2.20 5.93
C ILE A 11 -7.94 1.84 6.81
N ASN A 12 -8.30 0.56 6.88
CA ASN A 12 -9.39 0.09 7.74
C ASN A 12 -8.94 0.12 9.21
N PRO A 13 -9.62 0.90 10.08
CA PRO A 13 -9.22 1.02 11.48
C PRO A 13 -9.22 -0.30 12.24
N ASP A 14 -10.15 -1.21 11.94
CA ASP A 14 -10.25 -2.51 12.61
C ASP A 14 -9.06 -3.41 12.25
N ASN A 15 -8.61 -3.38 11.01
CA ASN A 15 -7.43 -4.08 10.56
C ASN A 15 -6.16 -3.54 11.21
N LEU A 16 -6.02 -2.20 11.25
CA LEU A 16 -4.89 -1.53 11.89
C LEU A 16 -4.84 -1.82 13.40
N LEU A 17 -6.02 -1.87 14.04
CA LEU A 17 -6.12 -2.24 15.46
C LEU A 17 -5.70 -3.69 15.70
N ALA A 18 -6.16 -4.61 14.86
CA ALA A 18 -5.80 -6.02 14.93
C ALA A 18 -4.28 -6.24 14.73
N ALA A 19 -3.67 -5.46 13.83
CA ALA A 19 -2.22 -5.46 13.59
C ALA A 19 -1.40 -4.67 14.64
N LYS A 20 -2.02 -4.18 15.70
CA LYS A 20 -1.37 -3.32 16.72
C LYS A 20 -0.76 -2.03 16.13
N LYS A 21 -1.25 -1.58 14.98
CA LYS A 21 -0.79 -0.37 14.24
C LYS A 21 -1.67 0.85 14.55
N ARG A 22 -1.98 1.12 15.81
CA ARG A 22 -2.85 2.23 16.28
C ARG A 22 -2.38 3.62 15.88
N GLN A 23 -1.11 3.76 15.53
CA GLN A 23 -0.49 5.02 15.11
C GLN A 23 -0.87 5.40 13.68
N ASN A 24 -1.34 4.46 12.86
CA ASN A 24 -1.68 4.73 11.46
C ASN A 24 -3.08 5.35 11.39
N LYS A 25 -3.16 6.64 11.04
CA LYS A 25 -4.42 7.38 10.90
C LYS A 25 -4.52 7.97 9.52
N ILE A 26 -5.53 7.58 8.76
CA ILE A 26 -5.73 8.06 7.39
C ILE A 26 -5.80 9.58 7.29
N THR A 27 -6.40 10.24 8.30
CA THR A 27 -6.54 11.70 8.32
C THR A 27 -5.21 12.44 8.40
N GLU A 28 -4.19 11.84 9.00
CA GLU A 28 -2.85 12.41 9.08
C GLU A 28 -2.04 12.16 7.82
N TYR A 29 -2.34 11.09 7.09
CA TYR A 29 -1.62 10.74 5.87
C TYR A 29 -1.77 11.78 4.76
N CYS A 30 -2.98 12.31 4.55
CA CYS A 30 -3.20 13.33 3.51
C CYS A 30 -2.29 14.55 3.74
N LYS A 31 -2.26 15.09 4.95
CA LYS A 31 -1.42 16.24 5.30
C LYS A 31 0.06 15.95 5.13
N MET A 32 0.51 14.79 5.59
CA MET A 32 1.89 14.36 5.46
C MET A 32 2.31 14.21 4.00
N LEU A 33 1.46 13.56 3.18
CA LEU A 33 1.72 13.36 1.76
C LEU A 33 1.79 14.69 0.99
N LEU A 34 0.89 15.63 1.29
CA LEU A 34 0.92 16.97 0.69
C LEU A 34 2.17 17.76 1.10
N ALA A 35 2.64 17.63 2.34
CA ALA A 35 3.88 18.25 2.79
C ALA A 35 5.10 17.70 2.04
N TRP A 36 5.19 16.40 1.80
CA TRP A 36 6.25 15.80 0.98
C TRP A 36 6.20 16.28 -0.46
N LYS A 37 5.00 16.38 -1.04
CA LYS A 37 4.83 16.93 -2.40
C LYS A 37 5.27 18.39 -2.50
N ALA A 38 4.92 19.21 -1.51
CA ALA A 38 5.35 20.62 -1.47
C ALA A 38 6.87 20.75 -1.40
N ALA A 39 7.56 19.76 -0.80
CA ALA A 39 9.02 19.68 -0.79
C ALA A 39 9.63 19.08 -2.09
N GLY A 40 8.83 18.81 -3.12
CA GLY A 40 9.28 18.20 -4.37
C GLY A 40 9.65 16.71 -4.27
N ILE A 41 9.16 16.04 -3.23
CA ILE A 41 9.43 14.63 -2.95
C ILE A 41 8.25 13.81 -3.43
N TRP A 42 8.49 12.78 -4.24
CA TRP A 42 7.43 11.85 -4.61
C TRP A 42 7.31 10.70 -3.61
N THR A 43 6.07 10.26 -3.43
CA THR A 43 5.68 9.32 -2.40
C THR A 43 5.47 7.92 -2.98
N TYR A 44 5.99 6.92 -2.27
CA TYR A 44 5.81 5.52 -2.57
C TYR A 44 5.28 4.84 -1.31
N ALA A 45 4.15 4.15 -1.39
CA ALA A 45 3.52 3.52 -0.25
C ALA A 45 3.28 2.03 -0.49
N GLY A 46 3.34 1.25 0.60
CA GLY A 46 2.96 -0.15 0.62
C GLY A 46 1.57 -0.33 1.25
N TYR A 47 0.72 -1.12 0.60
CA TYR A 47 -0.60 -1.49 1.09
C TYR A 47 -0.73 -3.00 1.19
N ILE A 48 -1.14 -3.50 2.34
CA ILE A 48 -1.22 -4.93 2.61
C ILE A 48 -2.66 -5.40 2.47
N LEU A 49 -2.84 -6.49 1.71
CA LEU A 49 -4.10 -7.17 1.46
C LEU A 49 -4.18 -8.46 2.26
N GLY A 50 -5.36 -8.77 2.81
CA GLY A 50 -5.62 -10.03 3.49
C GLY A 50 -5.53 -9.96 5.01
N PHE A 51 -5.81 -8.80 5.60
CA PHE A 51 -6.09 -8.76 7.02
C PHE A 51 -7.32 -9.62 7.35
N PRO A 52 -7.42 -10.18 8.58
CA PRO A 52 -8.49 -11.13 8.93
C PRO A 52 -9.92 -10.62 8.70
N ASN A 53 -10.11 -9.29 8.68
CA ASN A 53 -11.41 -8.67 8.43
C ASN A 53 -11.67 -8.34 6.96
N ASP A 54 -10.69 -8.45 6.09
CA ASP A 54 -10.83 -8.14 4.68
C ASP A 54 -11.81 -9.08 3.97
N THR A 55 -12.55 -8.50 3.06
CA THR A 55 -13.31 -9.19 2.01
C THR A 55 -13.01 -8.50 0.67
N PRO A 56 -13.27 -9.14 -0.46
CA PRO A 56 -13.06 -8.50 -1.76
C PRO A 56 -13.79 -7.14 -1.88
N GLU A 57 -15.00 -7.05 -1.31
CA GLU A 57 -15.81 -5.82 -1.34
C GLU A 57 -15.20 -4.72 -0.47
N SER A 58 -14.78 -5.06 0.77
CA SER A 58 -14.20 -4.07 1.68
C SER A 58 -12.90 -3.49 1.12
N VAL A 59 -12.04 -4.34 0.55
CA VAL A 59 -10.79 -3.89 -0.07
C VAL A 59 -11.04 -3.01 -1.29
N ARG A 60 -12.00 -3.35 -2.16
CA ARG A 60 -12.38 -2.47 -3.29
C ARG A 60 -12.89 -1.11 -2.81
N ALA A 61 -13.68 -1.07 -1.74
CA ALA A 61 -14.12 0.17 -1.14
C ALA A 61 -12.95 0.99 -0.57
N ASP A 62 -12.01 0.34 0.10
CA ASP A 62 -10.80 0.97 0.63
C ASP A 62 -9.93 1.56 -0.50
N LEU A 63 -9.77 0.83 -1.61
CA LEU A 63 -9.03 1.33 -2.78
C LEU A 63 -9.69 2.58 -3.38
N ALA A 64 -11.02 2.61 -3.46
CA ALA A 64 -11.74 3.80 -3.92
C ALA A 64 -11.50 5.02 -3.01
N ILE A 65 -11.45 4.80 -1.69
CA ILE A 65 -11.09 5.84 -0.72
C ILE A 65 -9.64 6.29 -0.90
N LEU A 66 -8.70 5.36 -1.03
CA LEU A 66 -7.27 5.66 -1.25
C LEU A 66 -7.06 6.54 -2.48
N MET A 67 -7.69 6.17 -3.60
CA MET A 67 -7.57 6.89 -4.87
C MET A 67 -8.12 8.31 -4.79
N ARG A 68 -9.21 8.49 -4.04
CA ARG A 68 -9.88 9.79 -3.88
C ARG A 68 -9.19 10.69 -2.85
N GLU A 69 -8.82 10.13 -1.70
CA GLU A 69 -8.42 10.93 -0.53
C GLU A 69 -6.91 11.08 -0.37
N LEU A 70 -6.11 10.10 -0.83
CA LEU A 70 -4.68 10.11 -0.60
C LEU A 70 -3.88 10.48 -1.85
N PRO A 71 -3.10 11.58 -1.81
CA PRO A 71 -2.30 12.03 -2.94
C PRO A 71 -1.00 11.22 -3.10
N LEU A 72 -1.10 9.89 -3.19
CA LEU A 72 0.03 9.00 -3.42
C LEU A 72 0.50 9.07 -4.87
N ASP A 73 1.81 8.88 -5.10
CA ASP A 73 2.39 8.83 -6.44
C ASP A 73 2.55 7.40 -6.93
N VAL A 74 3.01 6.49 -6.07
CA VAL A 74 3.13 5.07 -6.34
C VAL A 74 2.57 4.29 -5.16
N LEU A 75 1.78 3.28 -5.42
CA LEU A 75 1.25 2.34 -4.43
C LEU A 75 1.60 0.93 -4.84
N GLU A 76 2.17 0.17 -3.94
CA GLU A 76 2.48 -1.23 -4.11
C GLU A 76 1.60 -2.07 -3.20
N PHE A 77 1.16 -3.21 -3.71
CA PHE A 77 0.32 -4.13 -2.97
C PHE A 77 1.11 -5.34 -2.53
N PHE A 78 0.84 -5.80 -1.31
CA PHE A 78 1.47 -6.97 -0.71
C PHE A 78 0.41 -7.89 -0.13
N PHE A 79 0.68 -9.20 -0.13
CA PHE A 79 -0.08 -10.12 0.70
C PHE A 79 0.33 -9.98 2.16
N LEU A 80 -0.64 -10.12 3.08
CA LEU A 80 -0.33 -10.28 4.50
C LEU A 80 0.39 -11.62 4.70
N THR A 81 1.72 -11.54 4.80
CA THR A 81 2.58 -12.70 4.87
C THR A 81 3.19 -12.82 6.27
N PRO A 82 2.96 -13.90 7.00
CA PRO A 82 3.63 -14.17 8.25
C PRO A 82 5.05 -14.64 7.97
N LEU A 83 5.99 -13.71 7.96
CA LEU A 83 7.39 -14.02 7.63
C LEU A 83 7.98 -15.06 8.59
N PRO A 84 8.69 -16.08 8.08
CA PRO A 84 9.33 -17.08 8.91
C PRO A 84 10.20 -16.46 10.01
N GLY A 85 10.01 -16.92 11.26
CA GLY A 85 10.69 -16.36 12.42
C GLY A 85 9.98 -15.20 13.12
N SER A 86 8.90 -14.64 12.52
CA SER A 86 8.08 -13.62 13.18
C SER A 86 7.15 -14.21 14.26
N GLU A 87 6.68 -13.34 15.17
CA GLU A 87 5.66 -13.72 16.16
C GLU A 87 4.37 -14.20 15.50
N ASP A 88 3.96 -13.59 14.41
CA ASP A 88 2.75 -13.94 13.66
C ASP A 88 2.89 -15.34 13.04
N HIS A 89 4.04 -15.64 12.44
CA HIS A 89 4.31 -16.97 11.90
C HIS A 89 4.22 -18.03 13.00
N LYS A 90 4.87 -17.80 14.14
CA LYS A 90 4.84 -18.71 15.29
C LYS A 90 3.42 -18.88 15.83
N ALA A 91 2.66 -17.80 15.93
CA ALA A 91 1.29 -17.84 16.45
C ALA A 91 0.34 -18.62 15.52
N LEU A 92 0.45 -18.44 14.20
CA LEU A 92 -0.34 -19.19 13.22
C LEU A 92 0.05 -20.67 13.21
N TRP A 93 1.34 -21.00 13.25
CA TRP A 93 1.84 -22.37 13.35
C TRP A 93 1.30 -23.08 14.59
N THR A 94 1.40 -22.42 15.75
CA THR A 94 0.92 -22.98 17.03
C THR A 94 -0.59 -23.23 17.05
N LYS A 95 -1.35 -22.42 16.32
CA LYS A 95 -2.80 -22.58 16.15
C LYS A 95 -3.19 -23.62 15.10
N GLY A 96 -2.23 -24.23 14.42
CA GLY A 96 -2.49 -25.20 13.36
C GLY A 96 -3.14 -24.59 12.11
N VAL A 97 -2.95 -23.31 11.85
CA VAL A 97 -3.43 -22.68 10.61
C VAL A 97 -2.67 -23.26 9.43
N ALA A 98 -3.38 -23.61 8.36
CA ALA A 98 -2.77 -24.13 7.15
C ALA A 98 -1.83 -23.07 6.54
N MET A 99 -0.59 -23.47 6.31
CA MET A 99 0.48 -22.62 5.78
C MET A 99 1.15 -23.33 4.60
N ASP A 100 1.57 -22.57 3.59
CA ASP A 100 2.28 -23.13 2.44
C ASP A 100 3.65 -23.68 2.87
N PRO A 101 3.99 -24.94 2.56
CA PRO A 101 5.27 -25.53 2.95
C PRO A 101 6.47 -24.97 2.19
N ASP A 102 6.24 -24.31 1.04
CA ASP A 102 7.30 -23.70 0.24
C ASP A 102 7.64 -22.30 0.79
N LEU A 103 8.77 -22.20 1.47
CA LEU A 103 9.25 -20.95 2.05
C LEU A 103 9.61 -19.87 1.01
N ASN A 104 9.80 -20.25 -0.26
CA ASN A 104 10.05 -19.25 -1.31
C ASN A 104 8.81 -18.40 -1.62
N LYS A 105 7.62 -18.85 -1.24
CA LYS A 105 6.38 -18.09 -1.40
C LYS A 105 6.11 -17.07 -0.30
N TYR A 106 6.97 -16.98 0.70
CA TYR A 106 6.85 -15.97 1.77
C TYR A 106 7.52 -14.65 1.35
N ASP A 107 7.32 -14.25 0.10
CA ASP A 107 7.92 -13.12 -0.58
C ASP A 107 7.03 -11.86 -0.62
N LEU A 108 5.87 -11.89 0.05
CA LEU A 108 4.83 -10.85 0.05
C LEU A 108 3.99 -10.78 -1.23
N GLU A 109 4.24 -11.65 -2.20
CA GLU A 109 3.56 -11.66 -3.50
C GLU A 109 2.67 -12.89 -3.69
N HIS A 110 2.68 -13.81 -2.71
CA HIS A 110 1.87 -15.03 -2.72
C HIS A 110 1.01 -15.16 -1.46
N ALA A 111 -0.19 -15.73 -1.64
CA ALA A 111 -1.04 -16.15 -0.53
C ALA A 111 -0.48 -17.44 0.07
N CYS A 112 0.24 -17.35 1.19
CA CYS A 112 0.92 -18.48 1.84
C CYS A 112 0.20 -19.02 3.08
N THR A 113 -0.96 -18.47 3.46
CA THR A 113 -1.76 -18.94 4.59
C THR A 113 -3.24 -19.04 4.24
N ALA A 114 -4.02 -19.75 5.07
CA ALA A 114 -5.47 -19.68 4.98
C ALA A 114 -5.98 -18.30 5.45
N HIS A 115 -7.00 -17.79 4.77
CA HIS A 115 -7.70 -16.56 5.15
C HIS A 115 -9.09 -16.89 5.73
N PRO A 116 -9.55 -16.21 6.80
CA PRO A 116 -10.82 -16.58 7.45
C PRO A 116 -12.07 -16.28 6.62
N LYS A 117 -12.01 -15.36 5.65
CA LYS A 117 -13.18 -14.90 4.88
C LYS A 117 -13.01 -15.02 3.36
N MET A 118 -11.86 -15.43 2.88
CA MET A 118 -11.58 -15.59 1.46
C MET A 118 -10.92 -16.93 1.21
N SER A 119 -11.27 -17.58 0.10
CA SER A 119 -10.46 -18.68 -0.42
C SER A 119 -9.13 -18.16 -0.94
N LYS A 120 -8.14 -19.04 -1.11
CA LYS A 120 -6.84 -18.67 -1.68
C LYS A 120 -7.01 -18.02 -3.06
N GLN A 121 -7.88 -18.59 -3.90
CA GLN A 121 -8.15 -18.08 -5.26
C GLN A 121 -8.77 -16.67 -5.23
N GLU A 122 -9.74 -16.42 -4.34
CA GLU A 122 -10.34 -15.09 -4.18
C GLU A 122 -9.31 -14.06 -3.72
N TRP A 123 -8.41 -14.45 -2.82
CA TRP A 123 -7.36 -13.54 -2.32
C TRP A 123 -6.32 -13.23 -3.40
N GLU A 124 -5.87 -14.22 -4.17
CA GLU A 124 -4.97 -14.03 -5.31
C GLU A 124 -5.62 -13.19 -6.42
N GLN A 125 -6.92 -13.42 -6.68
CA GLN A 125 -7.66 -12.60 -7.63
C GLN A 125 -7.80 -11.15 -7.14
N LEU A 126 -8.08 -10.96 -5.85
CA LEU A 126 -8.16 -9.63 -5.25
C LEU A 126 -6.85 -8.86 -5.36
N TYR A 127 -5.72 -9.52 -5.19
CA TYR A 127 -4.39 -8.93 -5.40
C TYR A 127 -4.24 -8.43 -6.85
N SER A 128 -4.55 -9.28 -7.82
CA SER A 128 -4.52 -8.88 -9.23
C SER A 128 -5.49 -7.74 -9.55
N ASP A 129 -6.69 -7.77 -8.97
CA ASP A 129 -7.71 -6.72 -9.15
C ASP A 129 -7.27 -5.40 -8.53
N ALA A 130 -6.60 -5.41 -7.38
CA ALA A 130 -6.10 -4.21 -6.72
C ALA A 130 -5.15 -3.42 -7.63
N TRP A 131 -4.24 -4.10 -8.31
CA TRP A 131 -3.35 -3.49 -9.29
C TRP A 131 -4.12 -2.87 -10.47
N LYS A 132 -5.11 -3.58 -11.02
CA LYS A 132 -5.93 -3.11 -12.14
C LYS A 132 -6.79 -1.91 -11.76
N ILE A 133 -7.36 -1.92 -10.55
CA ILE A 133 -8.20 -0.83 -10.03
C ILE A 133 -7.36 0.43 -9.81
N TYR A 134 -6.20 0.30 -9.17
CA TYR A 134 -5.39 1.47 -8.82
C TYR A 134 -4.68 2.07 -10.04
N TYR A 135 -4.22 1.25 -10.98
CA TYR A 135 -3.44 1.68 -12.14
C TYR A 135 -4.28 1.85 -13.41
N THR A 136 -5.53 2.32 -13.27
CA THR A 136 -6.33 2.71 -14.45
C THR A 136 -5.73 3.93 -15.15
N PRO A 137 -5.92 4.08 -16.47
CA PRO A 137 -5.44 5.26 -17.21
C PRO A 137 -5.87 6.59 -16.59
N GLU A 138 -7.12 6.68 -16.15
CA GLU A 138 -7.72 7.86 -15.56
C GLU A 138 -7.06 8.23 -14.22
N HIS A 139 -6.79 7.22 -13.38
CA HIS A 139 -6.10 7.46 -12.11
C HIS A 139 -4.62 7.81 -12.32
N ILE A 140 -3.96 7.17 -13.28
CA ILE A 140 -2.60 7.52 -13.69
C ILE A 140 -2.53 8.98 -14.14
N GLU A 141 -3.47 9.44 -14.97
CA GLU A 141 -3.54 10.83 -15.41
C GLU A 141 -3.69 11.79 -14.21
N THR A 142 -4.60 11.47 -13.29
CA THR A 142 -4.81 12.27 -12.07
C THR A 142 -3.52 12.42 -11.27
N ILE A 143 -2.75 11.34 -11.09
CA ILE A 143 -1.49 11.39 -10.35
C ILE A 143 -0.44 12.21 -11.10
N LEU A 144 -0.32 12.05 -12.42
CA LEU A 144 0.63 12.82 -13.24
C LEU A 144 0.31 14.31 -13.24
N ARG A 145 -0.97 14.70 -13.36
CA ARG A 145 -1.42 16.10 -13.24
C ARG A 145 -1.07 16.67 -11.86
N ARG A 146 -1.30 15.91 -10.79
CA ARG A 146 -0.93 16.31 -9.43
C ARG A 146 0.59 16.47 -9.28
N ALA A 147 1.38 15.54 -9.78
CA ALA A 147 2.83 15.62 -9.77
C ALA A 147 3.33 16.88 -10.52
N GLN A 148 2.72 17.21 -11.66
CA GLN A 148 3.05 18.40 -12.43
C GLN A 148 2.76 19.69 -11.64
N ALA A 149 1.63 19.76 -10.94
CA ALA A 149 1.26 20.91 -10.11
C ALA A 149 2.30 21.17 -9.00
N TYR A 150 2.90 20.13 -8.47
CA TYR A 150 3.98 20.20 -7.47
C TYR A 150 5.39 20.22 -8.08
N LYS A 151 5.53 20.43 -9.39
CA LYS A 151 6.82 20.47 -10.10
C LYS A 151 7.68 19.22 -9.95
N ILE A 152 7.04 18.09 -9.68
CA ILE A 152 7.69 16.77 -9.65
C ILE A 152 7.95 16.34 -11.10
N ASN A 153 9.10 15.70 -11.35
CA ASN A 153 9.47 15.24 -12.69
C ASN A 153 8.53 14.12 -13.17
N ILE A 154 7.54 14.49 -14.01
CA ILE A 154 6.51 13.60 -14.51
C ILE A 154 7.04 12.47 -15.41
N PHE A 155 8.12 12.70 -16.16
CA PHE A 155 8.69 11.66 -17.03
C PHE A 155 9.27 10.50 -16.22
N ARG A 156 10.03 10.81 -15.17
CA ARG A 156 10.55 9.79 -14.27
C ARG A 156 9.44 9.07 -13.51
N LEU A 157 8.44 9.81 -13.06
CA LEU A 157 7.30 9.21 -12.37
C LEU A 157 6.51 8.30 -13.30
N ALA A 158 6.24 8.72 -14.54
CA ALA A 158 5.57 7.91 -15.55
C ALA A 158 6.38 6.64 -15.89
N GLN A 159 7.69 6.76 -16.02
CA GLN A 159 8.57 5.63 -16.29
C GLN A 159 8.53 4.58 -15.17
N ILE A 160 8.60 5.00 -13.91
CA ILE A 160 8.50 4.11 -12.75
C ILE A 160 7.11 3.44 -12.71
N ARG A 161 6.04 4.20 -12.99
CA ARG A 161 4.68 3.67 -12.99
C ARG A 161 4.44 2.67 -14.10
N LEU A 162 4.92 2.94 -15.29
CA LEU A 162 4.86 1.98 -16.40
C LEU A 162 5.60 0.70 -16.03
N TRP A 163 6.74 0.82 -15.37
CA TRP A 163 7.49 -0.36 -14.90
C TRP A 163 6.68 -1.15 -13.85
N PHE A 164 6.11 -0.50 -12.84
CA PHE A 164 5.28 -1.16 -11.82
C PHE A 164 4.02 -1.82 -12.41
N SER A 165 3.27 -1.11 -13.27
CA SER A 165 2.04 -1.65 -13.84
C SER A 165 2.30 -2.76 -14.86
N SER A 166 3.41 -2.70 -15.60
CA SER A 166 3.74 -3.70 -16.62
C SER A 166 4.34 -4.96 -16.02
N SER A 167 5.14 -4.89 -14.96
CA SER A 167 5.71 -6.08 -14.33
C SER A 167 4.63 -7.01 -13.78
N VAL A 168 3.60 -6.47 -13.12
CA VAL A 168 2.46 -7.28 -12.67
C VAL A 168 1.65 -7.85 -13.83
N ALA A 169 1.48 -7.10 -14.93
CA ALA A 169 0.72 -7.55 -16.09
C ALA A 169 1.45 -8.61 -16.91
N VAL A 170 2.78 -8.55 -16.98
CA VAL A 170 3.61 -9.44 -17.83
C VAL A 170 4.12 -10.65 -17.05
N GLU A 171 4.54 -10.44 -15.80
CA GLU A 171 5.21 -11.48 -15.00
C GLU A 171 4.28 -12.12 -13.97
N GLY A 172 3.10 -11.50 -13.73
CA GLY A 172 2.16 -11.92 -12.68
C GLY A 172 2.68 -11.67 -11.26
N VAL A 173 3.93 -11.24 -11.13
CA VAL A 173 4.67 -11.04 -9.87
C VAL A 173 5.59 -9.83 -10.02
N LEU A 174 5.67 -9.01 -8.98
CA LEU A 174 6.63 -7.91 -8.92
C LEU A 174 8.02 -8.43 -8.53
N HIS A 175 8.90 -8.58 -9.50
CA HIS A 175 10.32 -8.76 -9.18
C HIS A 175 10.94 -7.42 -8.77
N PHE A 176 10.95 -7.14 -7.46
CA PHE A 176 11.68 -6.02 -6.91
C PHE A 176 13.17 -6.37 -6.76
N LYS A 177 13.90 -6.45 -7.86
CA LYS A 177 15.36 -6.27 -7.88
C LYS A 177 15.67 -4.91 -8.44
N ALA A 178 15.30 -3.84 -7.73
CA ALA A 178 15.82 -2.53 -8.02
C ALA A 178 17.14 -2.36 -7.29
N GLU A 179 18.23 -2.53 -7.97
CA GLU A 179 19.49 -1.92 -7.55
C GLU A 179 19.28 -0.41 -7.54
N SER A 180 19.07 0.15 -6.34
CA SER A 180 18.78 1.56 -6.16
C SER A 180 20.05 2.36 -6.21
N SER A 181 20.34 2.98 -7.33
CA SER A 181 21.24 4.15 -7.37
C SER A 181 20.44 5.41 -6.99
N GLY A 182 20.10 5.56 -5.73
CA GLY A 182 19.45 6.77 -5.23
C GLY A 182 19.09 6.61 -3.75
N SER A 183 19.46 7.58 -2.93
CA SER A 183 19.14 7.59 -1.51
C SER A 183 17.64 7.52 -1.29
N SER A 184 17.17 6.44 -0.67
CA SER A 184 15.81 6.29 -0.19
C SER A 184 15.80 6.45 1.34
N ILE A 185 14.88 7.26 1.84
CA ILE A 185 14.63 7.40 3.28
C ILE A 185 13.40 6.54 3.57
N VAL A 186 13.56 5.53 4.41
CA VAL A 186 12.44 4.75 4.93
C VAL A 186 11.96 5.44 6.21
N VAL A 187 10.76 6.00 6.17
CA VAL A 187 10.13 6.58 7.35
C VAL A 187 8.98 5.66 7.77
N ASN A 188 9.14 5.08 8.96
CA ASN A 188 8.03 4.37 9.58
C ASN A 188 7.07 5.43 10.14
N ALA A 189 5.85 5.51 9.58
CA ALA A 189 4.85 6.54 9.90
C ALA A 189 4.54 6.66 11.42
N GLY A 190 4.95 5.66 12.22
CA GLY A 190 4.78 5.64 13.66
C GLY A 190 5.67 6.59 14.46
N ARG A 191 6.67 7.24 13.87
CA ARG A 191 7.62 8.07 14.64
C ARG A 191 7.48 9.58 14.42
N VAL A 192 6.66 10.04 13.50
CA VAL A 192 6.65 11.46 13.10
C VAL A 192 5.46 12.26 13.66
N CYS A 193 4.45 11.66 14.26
CA CYS A 193 3.32 12.42 14.82
C CYS A 193 2.90 11.95 16.22
N GLN A 194 3.47 12.57 17.25
CA GLN A 194 2.81 12.68 18.55
C GLN A 194 2.04 14.01 18.56
N SER A 195 0.75 14.00 18.33
CA SER A 195 -0.24 14.85 19.03
C SER A 195 -1.68 14.58 18.57
N ASN A 196 -2.44 14.33 19.57
CA ASN A 196 -3.88 14.25 19.85
C ASN A 196 -4.92 14.77 18.84
N ARG A 197 -5.92 13.97 18.61
CA ARG A 197 -7.37 14.03 18.85
C ARG A 197 -8.20 13.49 17.70
N TYR A 198 -9.13 12.62 18.05
CA TYR A 198 -10.16 12.01 17.22
C TYR A 198 -11.17 13.03 16.68
N GLY A 199 -11.74 12.73 15.52
CA GLY A 199 -13.04 13.19 15.06
C GLY A 199 -13.00 14.08 13.82
N ALA A 200 -13.64 13.57 12.75
CA ALA A 200 -14.17 14.31 11.60
C ALA A 200 -13.19 15.17 10.80
N PHE A 201 -12.41 14.58 9.89
CA PHE A 201 -11.67 15.37 8.89
C PHE A 201 -11.33 14.60 7.60
N ILE A 202 -12.32 13.93 7.02
CA ILE A 202 -12.20 13.50 5.61
C ILE A 202 -12.50 14.67 4.65
N ARG A 203 -13.05 15.79 5.16
CA ARG A 203 -13.51 16.93 4.34
C ARG A 203 -12.45 17.97 3.97
N ASP A 204 -11.26 17.93 4.56
CA ASP A 204 -10.27 19.00 4.38
C ASP A 204 -9.07 18.61 3.48
N CYS A 205 -9.14 17.49 2.79
CA CYS A 205 -8.20 17.22 1.71
C CYS A 205 -8.78 17.90 0.45
N PRO A 206 -8.21 19.01 -0.05
CA PRO A 206 -8.77 19.68 -1.21
C PRO A 206 -8.72 18.70 -2.38
N ALA A 207 -9.90 18.31 -2.88
CA ALA A 207 -10.01 17.67 -4.16
C ALA A 207 -9.37 18.62 -5.18
N ILE A 208 -8.22 18.25 -5.71
CA ILE A 208 -7.58 19.00 -6.78
C ILE A 208 -8.35 18.59 -8.04
N SER A 209 -9.31 19.45 -8.42
CA SER A 209 -10.01 19.41 -9.71
C SER A 209 -9.03 19.58 -10.86
#